data_f6421ee2e3183d0600f0c3bce3e409d3
#
_entry.id   f6421ee2e3183d0600f0c3bce3e409d3
#
_cell.length_a   1.000
_cell.length_b   1.000
_cell.length_c   1.000
_cell.angle_alpha   90.00
_cell.angle_beta   90.00
_cell.angle_gamma   90.00
#
_symmetry.space_group_name_H-M   'P 1'
#
loop_
_entity.id
_entity.type
_entity.pdbx_description
1 polymer ?
#
loop_
_entity_poly.entity_id
_entity_poly.type
_entity_poly.pdbx_seq_one_letter_code
_entity_poly.pdbx_strand_id
1 'polypeptide(L)'
;NNVEVGENSIIYPGVKIYDNCIIGNNCNIHANSVIGSDGFGFAPNSKNEYTMIPQIGNVIIEDNVSVGSNTVIDRATLDSTIIRKGSKLDNLIQIAHNVIIGKNTVIAAQAGISGSTTIGNNNLIGGQVGIVGHLEIGDNVKFGAKAGVIKSIKQNQTVFGYPSMEKNEFLKSYIIFKKLPEIQDRIKKLEGLLSNK
;
A
#
# COMPACT_ATOMS: atom_id res chain seq x y z
N ASN A 1 -0.85 -18.33 -19.85
CA ASN A 1 0.25 -18.70 -20.76
C ASN A 1 1.52 -17.97 -20.36
N ASN A 2 2.71 -18.55 -20.66
CA ASN A 2 4.02 -17.93 -20.44
C ASN A 2 4.30 -17.49 -18.99
N VAL A 3 3.84 -18.26 -18.01
CA VAL A 3 4.20 -18.05 -16.59
C VAL A 3 5.53 -18.75 -16.34
N GLU A 4 6.44 -18.05 -15.68
CA GLU A 4 7.72 -18.61 -15.25
C GLU A 4 7.73 -18.74 -13.73
N VAL A 5 8.19 -19.89 -13.22
CA VAL A 5 8.33 -20.15 -11.78
C VAL A 5 9.73 -20.72 -11.54
N GLY A 6 10.49 -20.02 -10.70
CA GLY A 6 11.86 -20.39 -10.35
C GLY A 6 11.95 -21.61 -9.43
N GLU A 7 13.17 -22.05 -9.22
CA GLU A 7 13.51 -23.26 -8.45
C GLU A 7 13.09 -23.13 -6.97
N ASN A 8 12.70 -24.24 -6.37
CA ASN A 8 12.32 -24.36 -4.96
C ASN A 8 11.17 -23.43 -4.52
N SER A 9 10.38 -22.90 -5.46
CA SER A 9 9.21 -22.11 -5.16
C SER A 9 7.99 -23.00 -4.95
N ILE A 10 7.17 -22.66 -3.94
CA ILE A 10 5.99 -23.43 -3.55
C ILE A 10 4.74 -22.61 -3.89
N ILE A 11 3.89 -23.18 -4.74
CA ILE A 11 2.60 -22.63 -5.10
C ILE A 11 1.51 -23.44 -4.41
N TYR A 12 0.83 -22.83 -3.47
CA TYR A 12 -0.21 -23.50 -2.65
C TYR A 12 -1.54 -23.65 -3.41
N PRO A 13 -2.45 -24.51 -2.93
CA PRO A 13 -3.75 -24.72 -3.58
C PRO A 13 -4.55 -23.43 -3.78
N GLY A 14 -5.23 -23.33 -4.92
CA GLY A 14 -6.11 -22.22 -5.26
C GLY A 14 -5.42 -20.96 -5.75
N VAL A 15 -4.10 -20.90 -5.79
CA VAL A 15 -3.36 -19.76 -6.37
C VAL A 15 -3.68 -19.61 -7.85
N LYS A 16 -3.89 -18.37 -8.28
CA LYS A 16 -4.12 -17.99 -9.67
C LYS A 16 -2.96 -17.11 -10.14
N ILE A 17 -2.26 -17.54 -11.18
CA ILE A 17 -1.19 -16.76 -11.79
C ILE A 17 -1.56 -16.50 -13.23
N TYR A 18 -1.71 -15.24 -13.57
CA TYR A 18 -2.07 -14.81 -14.91
C TYR A 18 -0.86 -14.83 -15.85
N ASP A 19 -1.14 -14.68 -17.12
CA ASP A 19 -0.15 -14.77 -18.19
C ASP A 19 1.02 -13.77 -18.05
N ASN A 20 2.19 -14.19 -18.53
CA ASN A 20 3.44 -13.44 -18.53
C ASN A 20 3.99 -13.03 -17.16
N CYS A 21 3.41 -13.53 -16.05
CA CYS A 21 3.95 -13.28 -14.71
C CYS A 21 5.20 -14.14 -14.46
N ILE A 22 6.14 -13.57 -13.71
CA ILE A 22 7.42 -14.19 -13.38
C ILE A 22 7.53 -14.31 -11.86
N ILE A 23 7.79 -15.51 -11.36
CA ILE A 23 8.06 -15.81 -9.96
C ILE A 23 9.48 -16.34 -9.86
N GLY A 24 10.31 -15.71 -9.05
CA GLY A 24 11.70 -16.08 -8.80
C GLY A 24 11.87 -17.36 -8.00
N ASN A 25 13.08 -17.59 -7.50
CA ASN A 25 13.46 -18.78 -6.75
C ASN A 25 13.09 -18.67 -5.27
N ASN A 26 12.86 -19.82 -4.63
CA ASN A 26 12.60 -19.94 -3.19
C ASN A 26 11.42 -19.06 -2.70
N CYS A 27 10.40 -18.90 -3.52
CA CYS A 27 9.19 -18.15 -3.19
C CYS A 27 8.11 -19.04 -2.59
N ASN A 28 7.28 -18.47 -1.70
CA ASN A 28 6.10 -19.14 -1.17
C ASN A 28 4.86 -18.31 -1.52
N ILE A 29 3.98 -18.84 -2.37
CA ILE A 29 2.73 -18.17 -2.76
C ILE A 29 1.58 -18.95 -2.13
N HIS A 30 1.01 -18.39 -1.05
CA HIS A 30 0.01 -19.08 -0.23
C HIS A 30 -1.38 -19.12 -0.87
N ALA A 31 -2.23 -19.98 -0.30
CA ALA A 31 -3.52 -20.37 -0.86
C ALA A 31 -4.41 -19.19 -1.28
N ASN A 32 -5.06 -19.36 -2.42
CA ASN A 32 -6.02 -18.41 -3.02
C ASN A 32 -5.45 -17.02 -3.36
N SER A 33 -4.14 -16.82 -3.34
CA SER A 33 -3.55 -15.57 -3.84
C SER A 33 -3.73 -15.44 -5.34
N VAL A 34 -3.87 -14.21 -5.81
CA VAL A 34 -4.05 -13.89 -7.23
C VAL A 34 -2.91 -12.99 -7.68
N ILE A 35 -2.16 -13.44 -8.68
CA ILE A 35 -1.00 -12.74 -9.22
C ILE A 35 -1.27 -12.37 -10.67
N GLY A 36 -1.27 -11.08 -10.97
CA GLY A 36 -1.39 -10.57 -12.33
C GLY A 36 -2.83 -10.35 -12.83
N SER A 37 -3.82 -10.24 -11.93
CA SER A 37 -5.16 -9.73 -12.29
C SER A 37 -5.09 -8.30 -12.82
N ASP A 38 -6.08 -7.90 -13.61
CA ASP A 38 -6.14 -6.56 -14.15
C ASP A 38 -6.25 -5.51 -13.02
N GLY A 39 -5.47 -4.46 -13.12
CA GLY A 39 -5.53 -3.32 -12.22
C GLY A 39 -6.82 -2.51 -12.39
N PHE A 40 -7.18 -1.74 -11.37
CA PHE A 40 -8.34 -0.85 -11.37
C PHE A 40 -8.04 0.40 -12.22
N GLY A 41 -8.14 0.25 -13.54
CA GLY A 41 -7.90 1.31 -14.52
C GLY A 41 -9.17 1.63 -15.30
N PHE A 42 -9.78 2.81 -15.04
CA PHE A 42 -10.96 3.29 -15.74
C PHE A 42 -10.84 4.77 -16.05
N ALA A 43 -11.28 5.17 -17.23
CA ALA A 43 -11.36 6.59 -17.64
C ALA A 43 -12.80 6.96 -17.99
N PRO A 44 -13.32 8.12 -17.55
CA PRO A 44 -14.61 8.58 -17.96
C PRO A 44 -14.58 9.07 -19.41
N ASN A 45 -15.60 8.74 -20.19
CA ASN A 45 -15.84 9.30 -21.52
C ASN A 45 -16.59 10.67 -21.38
N SER A 46 -16.93 11.26 -22.52
CA SER A 46 -17.66 12.55 -22.57
C SER A 46 -19.06 12.53 -21.92
N LYS A 47 -19.60 11.34 -21.64
CA LYS A 47 -20.89 11.14 -20.96
C LYS A 47 -20.74 10.73 -19.49
N ASN A 48 -19.54 10.79 -18.92
CA ASN A 48 -19.19 10.28 -17.58
C ASN A 48 -19.41 8.77 -17.39
N GLU A 49 -19.42 7.99 -18.48
CA GLU A 49 -19.41 6.52 -18.40
C GLU A 49 -17.97 6.04 -18.34
N TYR A 50 -17.69 5.09 -17.45
CA TYR A 50 -16.33 4.57 -17.28
C TYR A 50 -15.99 3.51 -18.32
N THR A 51 -14.90 3.73 -19.05
CA THR A 51 -14.31 2.76 -19.97
C THR A 51 -13.06 2.17 -19.35
N MET A 52 -12.94 0.85 -19.40
CA MET A 52 -11.76 0.13 -18.90
C MET A 52 -10.53 0.47 -19.73
N ILE A 53 -9.43 0.76 -19.05
CA ILE A 53 -8.10 0.90 -19.65
C ILE A 53 -7.45 -0.48 -19.66
N PRO A 54 -7.06 -1.01 -20.84
CA PRO A 54 -6.40 -2.31 -20.92
C PRO A 54 -5.14 -2.38 -20.05
N GLN A 55 -4.99 -3.47 -19.34
CA GLN A 55 -3.83 -3.75 -18.50
C GLN A 55 -2.97 -4.80 -19.20
N ILE A 56 -1.89 -4.40 -19.86
CA ILE A 56 -1.09 -5.27 -20.73
C ILE A 56 0.30 -5.61 -20.16
N GLY A 57 0.61 -5.07 -18.99
CA GLY A 57 1.84 -5.42 -18.26
C GLY A 57 1.72 -6.75 -17.53
N ASN A 58 2.66 -7.02 -16.64
CA ASN A 58 2.73 -8.24 -15.85
C ASN A 58 3.09 -7.99 -14.39
N VAL A 59 3.32 -9.07 -13.64
CA VAL A 59 3.89 -9.05 -12.28
C VAL A 59 5.23 -9.78 -12.28
N ILE A 60 6.21 -9.21 -11.61
CA ILE A 60 7.51 -9.83 -11.32
C ILE A 60 7.65 -9.96 -9.81
N ILE A 61 7.77 -11.19 -9.33
CA ILE A 61 8.10 -11.53 -7.95
C ILE A 61 9.54 -12.03 -7.94
N GLU A 62 10.45 -11.30 -7.32
CA GLU A 62 11.86 -11.69 -7.22
C GLU A 62 12.07 -12.82 -6.20
N ASP A 63 13.32 -13.30 -6.04
CA ASP A 63 13.65 -14.42 -5.15
C ASP A 63 13.31 -14.20 -3.68
N ASN A 64 13.06 -15.29 -2.97
CA ASN A 64 12.85 -15.33 -1.52
C ASN A 64 11.66 -14.50 -1.04
N VAL A 65 10.67 -14.26 -1.87
CA VAL A 65 9.43 -13.55 -1.52
C VAL A 65 8.42 -14.53 -0.94
N SER A 66 7.65 -14.07 0.03
CA SER A 66 6.49 -14.79 0.56
C SER A 66 5.24 -13.94 0.37
N VAL A 67 4.19 -14.53 -0.21
CA VAL A 67 2.89 -13.89 -0.43
C VAL A 67 1.83 -14.68 0.34
N GLY A 68 1.21 -14.03 1.30
CA GLY A 68 0.20 -14.62 2.17
C GLY A 68 -1.13 -14.92 1.47
N SER A 69 -1.97 -15.68 2.13
CA SER A 69 -3.24 -16.18 1.57
C SER A 69 -4.21 -15.04 1.21
N ASN A 70 -4.95 -15.22 0.12
CA ASN A 70 -5.93 -14.24 -0.40
C ASN A 70 -5.33 -12.85 -0.68
N THR A 71 -4.03 -12.75 -0.88
CA THR A 71 -3.36 -11.52 -1.31
C THR A 71 -3.49 -11.38 -2.84
N VAL A 72 -3.78 -10.16 -3.29
CA VAL A 72 -3.93 -9.84 -4.70
C VAL A 72 -2.84 -8.88 -5.12
N ILE A 73 -2.15 -9.20 -6.22
CA ILE A 73 -1.13 -8.36 -6.84
C ILE A 73 -1.54 -8.14 -8.29
N ASP A 74 -1.97 -6.91 -8.60
CA ASP A 74 -2.41 -6.55 -9.93
C ASP A 74 -1.23 -6.38 -10.89
N ARG A 75 -1.45 -6.73 -12.17
CA ARG A 75 -0.51 -6.42 -13.24
C ARG A 75 -0.37 -4.93 -13.45
N ALA A 76 0.73 -4.51 -13.99
CA ALA A 76 0.91 -3.14 -14.44
C ALA A 76 0.03 -2.82 -15.66
N THR A 77 -0.33 -1.56 -15.83
CA THR A 77 -0.94 -1.08 -17.09
C THR A 77 0.03 -1.27 -18.25
N LEU A 78 1.27 -0.83 -18.08
CA LEU A 78 2.44 -1.06 -18.93
C LEU A 78 3.61 -1.43 -18.03
N ASP A 79 4.58 -2.16 -18.53
CA ASP A 79 5.74 -2.67 -17.78
C ASP A 79 5.35 -3.70 -16.70
N SER A 80 5.83 -3.55 -15.47
CA SER A 80 5.64 -4.56 -14.41
C SER A 80 5.27 -3.96 -13.06
N THR A 81 4.40 -4.63 -12.32
CA THR A 81 4.29 -4.52 -10.87
C THR A 81 5.36 -5.42 -10.26
N ILE A 82 6.18 -4.92 -9.33
CA ILE A 82 7.39 -5.61 -8.89
C ILE A 82 7.41 -5.80 -7.38
N ILE A 83 7.59 -7.04 -6.94
CA ILE A 83 7.88 -7.38 -5.53
C ILE A 83 9.34 -7.83 -5.46
N ARG A 84 10.19 -7.01 -4.85
CA ARG A 84 11.63 -7.26 -4.82
C ARG A 84 12.02 -8.30 -3.77
N LYS A 85 13.22 -8.83 -3.99
CA LYS A 85 13.83 -9.93 -3.23
C LYS A 85 13.66 -9.79 -1.72
N GLY A 86 13.29 -10.90 -1.09
CA GLY A 86 13.23 -11.04 0.37
C GLY A 86 11.99 -10.45 1.03
N SER A 87 11.11 -9.77 0.29
CA SER A 87 9.92 -9.15 0.85
C SER A 87 8.89 -10.17 1.32
N LYS A 88 8.14 -9.81 2.37
CA LYS A 88 7.13 -10.65 3.01
C LYS A 88 5.80 -9.92 3.05
N LEU A 89 4.83 -10.45 2.36
CA LEU A 89 3.46 -9.97 2.33
C LEU A 89 2.60 -10.95 3.12
N ASP A 90 1.89 -10.46 4.11
CA ASP A 90 0.93 -11.23 4.90
C ASP A 90 -0.39 -11.44 4.11
N ASN A 91 -1.43 -11.89 4.78
CA ASN A 91 -2.70 -12.25 4.17
C ASN A 91 -3.58 -11.03 3.83
N LEU A 92 -4.46 -11.18 2.83
CA LEU A 92 -5.47 -10.17 2.47
C LEU A 92 -4.89 -8.80 2.09
N ILE A 93 -3.73 -8.78 1.48
CA ILE A 93 -3.09 -7.54 1.01
C ILE A 93 -3.53 -7.25 -0.43
N GLN A 94 -3.73 -5.96 -0.75
CA GLN A 94 -3.92 -5.49 -2.12
C GLN A 94 -2.71 -4.69 -2.57
N ILE A 95 -2.04 -5.16 -3.61
CA ILE A 95 -1.00 -4.43 -4.33
C ILE A 95 -1.57 -4.06 -5.70
N ALA A 96 -1.77 -2.77 -5.94
CA ALA A 96 -2.33 -2.29 -7.20
C ALA A 96 -1.28 -2.22 -8.34
N HIS A 97 -1.75 -1.89 -9.52
CA HIS A 97 -0.95 -1.83 -10.75
C HIS A 97 0.26 -0.89 -10.64
N ASN A 98 1.37 -1.25 -11.28
CA ASN A 98 2.60 -0.44 -11.34
C ASN A 98 3.23 -0.12 -9.96
N VAL A 99 2.88 -0.85 -8.91
CA VAL A 99 3.53 -0.70 -7.60
C VAL A 99 4.87 -1.40 -7.61
N ILE A 100 5.86 -0.79 -6.97
CA ILE A 100 7.17 -1.40 -6.70
C ILE A 100 7.34 -1.54 -5.20
N ILE A 101 7.52 -2.77 -4.70
CA ILE A 101 7.88 -3.05 -3.31
C ILE A 101 9.38 -3.35 -3.25
N GLY A 102 10.12 -2.56 -2.47
CA GLY A 102 11.55 -2.68 -2.28
C GLY A 102 11.96 -3.95 -1.53
N LYS A 103 13.26 -4.24 -1.52
CA LYS A 103 13.84 -5.46 -0.92
C LYS A 103 13.57 -5.53 0.58
N ASN A 104 13.38 -6.75 1.10
CA ASN A 104 13.22 -7.05 2.52
C ASN A 104 12.14 -6.22 3.23
N THR A 105 11.14 -5.74 2.50
CA THR A 105 10.00 -5.01 3.03
C THR A 105 8.96 -6.00 3.56
N VAL A 106 8.44 -5.73 4.76
CA VAL A 106 7.44 -6.57 5.42
C VAL A 106 6.13 -5.81 5.50
N ILE A 107 5.05 -6.43 5.03
CA ILE A 107 3.71 -5.85 4.97
C ILE A 107 2.75 -6.76 5.74
N ALA A 108 2.16 -6.23 6.81
CA ALA A 108 1.19 -6.98 7.61
C ALA A 108 -0.20 -6.99 6.96
N ALA A 109 -1.05 -7.88 7.43
CA ALA A 109 -2.34 -8.21 6.84
C ALA A 109 -3.27 -7.00 6.59
N GLN A 110 -4.07 -7.13 5.54
CA GLN A 110 -5.10 -6.15 5.16
C GLN A 110 -4.56 -4.77 4.76
N ALA A 111 -3.28 -4.64 4.49
CA ALA A 111 -2.74 -3.40 3.92
C ALA A 111 -3.14 -3.24 2.45
N GLY A 112 -3.33 -1.99 2.02
CA GLY A 112 -3.64 -1.65 0.64
C GLY A 112 -2.66 -0.61 0.09
N ILE A 113 -2.04 -0.90 -1.04
CA ILE A 113 -1.10 0.00 -1.71
C ILE A 113 -1.64 0.34 -3.09
N SER A 114 -2.01 1.60 -3.29
CA SER A 114 -2.60 2.08 -4.54
C SER A 114 -1.58 2.23 -5.66
N GLY A 115 -2.07 2.28 -6.89
CA GLY A 115 -1.27 2.20 -8.11
C GLY A 115 -0.15 3.23 -8.24
N SER A 116 0.89 2.85 -8.95
CA SER A 116 2.07 3.68 -9.27
C SER A 116 2.84 4.19 -8.03
N THR A 117 2.71 3.52 -6.90
CA THR A 117 3.46 3.83 -5.68
C THR A 117 4.75 3.04 -5.63
N THR A 118 5.85 3.70 -5.27
CA THR A 118 7.15 3.06 -5.05
C THR A 118 7.44 3.02 -3.55
N ILE A 119 7.64 1.81 -3.02
CA ILE A 119 8.06 1.55 -1.64
C ILE A 119 9.54 1.18 -1.66
N GLY A 120 10.36 1.85 -0.88
CA GLY A 120 11.78 1.57 -0.71
C GLY A 120 12.06 0.24 0.01
N ASN A 121 13.32 0.03 0.36
CA ASN A 121 13.80 -1.20 0.98
C ASN A 121 13.61 -1.20 2.52
N ASN A 122 13.55 -2.39 3.11
CA ASN A 122 13.54 -2.61 4.57
C ASN A 122 12.40 -1.88 5.31
N ASN A 123 11.28 -1.65 4.66
CA ASN A 123 10.13 -1.01 5.28
C ASN A 123 9.33 -2.00 6.13
N LEU A 124 8.71 -1.51 7.21
CA LEU A 124 7.79 -2.27 8.06
C LEU A 124 6.41 -1.63 7.99
N ILE A 125 5.47 -2.27 7.31
CA ILE A 125 4.12 -1.75 7.09
C ILE A 125 3.14 -2.51 7.99
N GLY A 126 2.54 -1.80 8.93
CA GLY A 126 1.57 -2.36 9.89
C GLY A 126 0.26 -2.79 9.23
N GLY A 127 -0.53 -3.59 9.94
CA GLY A 127 -1.81 -4.09 9.44
C GLY A 127 -2.81 -2.97 9.14
N GLN A 128 -3.61 -3.16 8.09
CA GLN A 128 -4.65 -2.21 7.66
C GLN A 128 -4.11 -0.82 7.25
N VAL A 129 -2.84 -0.70 6.93
CA VAL A 129 -2.27 0.54 6.37
C VAL A 129 -2.81 0.75 4.96
N GLY A 130 -3.27 1.97 4.67
CA GLY A 130 -3.67 2.39 3.33
C GLY A 130 -2.70 3.44 2.79
N ILE A 131 -2.15 3.22 1.60
CA ILE A 131 -1.23 4.15 0.92
C ILE A 131 -1.88 4.58 -0.39
N VAL A 132 -2.10 5.89 -0.57
CA VAL A 132 -2.66 6.42 -1.82
C VAL A 132 -1.66 6.31 -2.97
N GLY A 133 -2.16 6.42 -4.20
CA GLY A 133 -1.34 6.24 -5.41
C GLY A 133 -0.30 7.32 -5.64
N HIS A 134 0.67 6.98 -6.51
CA HIS A 134 1.71 7.90 -6.99
C HIS A 134 2.63 8.48 -5.90
N LEU A 135 2.85 7.74 -4.82
CA LEU A 135 3.75 8.15 -3.74
C LEU A 135 5.12 7.47 -3.85
N GLU A 136 6.12 8.14 -3.30
CA GLU A 136 7.45 7.61 -3.05
C GLU A 136 7.69 7.47 -1.55
N ILE A 137 7.93 6.26 -1.11
CA ILE A 137 8.27 5.91 0.27
C ILE A 137 9.74 5.53 0.30
N GLY A 138 10.52 6.22 1.11
CA GLY A 138 11.95 5.95 1.26
C GLY A 138 12.26 4.62 1.93
N ASP A 139 13.53 4.34 2.15
CA ASP A 139 13.99 3.14 2.83
C ASP A 139 13.81 3.23 4.36
N ASN A 140 13.70 2.08 5.03
CA ASN A 140 13.65 1.96 6.49
C ASN A 140 12.50 2.75 7.15
N VAL A 141 11.36 2.90 6.48
CA VAL A 141 10.18 3.57 7.06
C VAL A 141 9.35 2.54 7.85
N LYS A 142 8.82 2.96 9.00
CA LYS A 142 7.94 2.14 9.84
C LYS A 142 6.55 2.76 9.90
N PHE A 143 5.54 1.96 9.61
CA PHE A 143 4.13 2.39 9.64
C PHE A 143 3.40 1.69 10.78
N GLY A 144 2.84 2.47 11.68
CA GLY A 144 1.87 1.95 12.66
C GLY A 144 0.62 1.43 11.97
N ALA A 145 -0.03 0.44 12.58
CA ALA A 145 -1.28 -0.13 12.04
C ALA A 145 -2.34 0.96 11.79
N LYS A 146 -3.16 0.76 10.76
CA LYS A 146 -4.24 1.67 10.34
C LYS A 146 -3.79 3.08 9.91
N ALA A 147 -2.51 3.28 9.62
CA ALA A 147 -2.06 4.57 9.10
C ALA A 147 -2.62 4.81 7.69
N GLY A 148 -3.21 5.98 7.47
CA GLY A 148 -3.59 6.49 6.15
C GLY A 148 -2.50 7.40 5.60
N VAL A 149 -1.81 6.97 4.56
CA VAL A 149 -0.65 7.68 3.99
C VAL A 149 -1.08 8.43 2.74
N ILE A 150 -1.04 9.75 2.80
CA ILE A 150 -1.54 10.65 1.73
C ILE A 150 -0.42 11.49 1.08
N LYS A 151 0.83 11.31 1.49
CA LYS A 151 2.00 12.00 0.93
C LYS A 151 3.25 11.13 1.03
N SER A 152 4.21 11.39 0.15
CA SER A 152 5.52 10.74 0.16
C SER A 152 6.25 10.89 1.50
N ILE A 153 6.99 9.86 1.91
CA ILE A 153 7.66 9.79 3.20
C ILE A 153 9.16 9.55 2.97
N LYS A 154 9.97 10.38 3.58
CA LYS A 154 11.44 10.26 3.49
C LYS A 154 11.92 9.02 4.26
N GLN A 155 13.09 8.53 3.90
CA GLN A 155 13.74 7.40 4.58
C GLN A 155 13.90 7.58 6.11
N ASN A 156 13.97 6.45 6.82
CA ASN A 156 14.22 6.38 8.26
C ASN A 156 13.15 7.04 9.15
N GLN A 157 11.93 7.25 8.65
CA GLN A 157 10.83 7.81 9.42
C GLN A 157 9.94 6.73 10.04
N THR A 158 9.33 7.07 11.17
CA THR A 158 8.24 6.27 11.76
C THR A 158 6.97 7.11 11.75
N VAL A 159 5.89 6.57 11.18
CA VAL A 159 4.60 7.24 11.07
C VAL A 159 3.50 6.42 11.73
N PHE A 160 2.56 7.11 12.37
CA PHE A 160 1.41 6.49 13.04
C PHE A 160 0.10 7.09 12.51
N GLY A 161 -0.96 6.29 12.54
CA GLY A 161 -2.23 6.71 12.00
C GLY A 161 -3.37 6.81 13.02
N TYR A 162 -3.58 5.82 13.89
CA TYR A 162 -4.82 5.73 14.65
C TYR A 162 -4.67 4.92 15.96
N PRO A 163 -4.24 5.55 17.07
CA PRO A 163 -4.20 4.87 18.36
C PRO A 163 -5.63 4.63 18.89
N SER A 164 -5.90 3.47 19.47
CA SER A 164 -7.11 3.25 20.25
C SER A 164 -7.04 4.03 21.56
N MET A 165 -8.17 4.61 21.97
CA MET A 165 -8.33 5.35 23.22
C MET A 165 -9.55 4.83 23.97
N GLU A 166 -9.61 5.06 25.29
CA GLU A 166 -10.84 4.83 26.04
C GLU A 166 -11.98 5.70 25.46
N LYS A 167 -13.20 5.15 25.42
CA LYS A 167 -14.35 5.76 24.73
C LYS A 167 -14.59 7.23 25.14
N ASN A 168 -14.61 7.50 26.43
CA ASN A 168 -14.92 8.84 26.93
C ASN A 168 -13.78 9.83 26.65
N GLU A 169 -12.54 9.37 26.71
CA GLU A 169 -11.37 10.16 26.34
C GLU A 169 -11.36 10.46 24.83
N PHE A 170 -11.67 9.46 24.00
CA PHE A 170 -11.82 9.67 22.57
C PHE A 170 -12.88 10.70 22.25
N LEU A 171 -14.09 10.58 22.82
CA LEU A 171 -15.18 11.51 22.55
C LEU A 171 -14.84 12.96 22.96
N LYS A 172 -14.22 13.16 24.12
CA LYS A 172 -13.73 14.49 24.55
C LYS A 172 -12.72 15.07 23.59
N SER A 173 -11.69 14.28 23.22
CA SER A 173 -10.65 14.70 22.30
C SER A 173 -11.21 14.99 20.91
N TYR A 174 -12.14 14.18 20.41
CA TYR A 174 -12.77 14.35 19.12
C TYR A 174 -13.63 15.61 19.01
N ILE A 175 -14.35 15.99 20.09
CA ILE A 175 -15.09 17.26 20.14
C ILE A 175 -14.14 18.46 20.01
N ILE A 176 -12.99 18.43 20.69
CA ILE A 176 -11.97 19.47 20.58
C ILE A 176 -11.37 19.49 19.17
N PHE A 177 -11.02 18.31 18.64
CA PHE A 177 -10.48 18.17 17.27
C PHE A 177 -11.38 18.84 16.22
N LYS A 178 -12.70 18.64 16.30
CA LYS A 178 -13.67 19.28 15.39
C LYS A 178 -13.70 20.82 15.51
N LYS A 179 -13.33 21.38 16.67
CA LYS A 179 -13.30 22.81 16.94
C LYS A 179 -11.93 23.45 16.73
N LEU A 180 -10.90 22.69 16.32
CA LEU A 180 -9.56 23.23 16.13
C LEU A 180 -9.49 24.48 15.23
N PRO A 181 -10.23 24.59 14.09
CA PRO A 181 -10.21 25.80 13.28
C PRO A 181 -10.72 27.04 14.08
N GLU A 182 -11.80 26.89 14.82
CA GLU A 182 -12.36 27.96 15.64
C GLU A 182 -11.42 28.37 16.78
N ILE A 183 -10.76 27.39 17.40
CA ILE A 183 -9.75 27.60 18.46
C ILE A 183 -8.55 28.35 17.88
N GLN A 184 -8.08 27.98 16.71
CA GLN A 184 -6.97 28.67 16.03
C GLN A 184 -7.29 30.14 15.75
N ASP A 185 -8.51 30.44 15.27
CA ASP A 185 -8.92 31.82 15.02
C ASP A 185 -9.03 32.66 16.32
N ARG A 186 -9.49 32.05 17.41
CA ARG A 186 -9.49 32.68 18.73
C ARG A 186 -8.10 33.01 19.23
N ILE A 187 -7.16 32.08 19.06
CA ILE A 187 -5.75 32.29 19.44
C ILE A 187 -5.15 33.45 18.66
N LYS A 188 -5.31 33.49 17.34
CA LYS A 188 -4.83 34.59 16.49
C LYS A 188 -5.38 35.96 16.94
N LYS A 189 -6.67 36.01 17.30
CA LYS A 189 -7.28 37.25 17.82
C LYS A 189 -6.65 37.70 19.16
N LEU A 190 -6.37 36.75 20.06
CA LEU A 190 -5.73 37.06 21.35
C LEU A 190 -4.29 37.52 21.15
N GLU A 191 -3.51 36.88 20.28
CA GLU A 191 -2.15 37.29 19.93
C GLU A 191 -2.12 38.72 19.36
N GLY A 192 -3.06 39.04 18.44
CA GLY A 192 -3.19 40.39 17.90
C GLY A 192 -3.52 41.46 18.96
N LEU A 193 -4.28 41.13 19.99
CA LEU A 193 -4.60 42.06 21.10
C LEU A 193 -3.39 42.25 22.02
N LEU A 194 -2.53 41.25 22.16
CA LEU A 194 -1.33 41.34 22.99
C LEU A 194 -0.17 42.08 22.29
N SER A 195 -0.08 41.99 20.96
CA SER A 195 0.96 42.69 20.19
C SER A 195 0.72 44.17 20.01
N ASN A 196 -0.50 44.65 20.30
CA ASN A 196 -0.89 46.07 20.26
C ASN A 196 -0.80 46.77 21.63
N LYS A 197 -0.19 46.15 22.62
CA LYS A 197 0.19 46.71 23.90
C LYS A 197 1.72 46.88 24.02
#